data_85164138edfcc82c46c78faab6bd1d0a
#
_entry.id   85164138edfcc82c46c78faab6bd1d0a
#
_cell.length_a   1.000
_cell.length_b   1.000
_cell.length_c   1.000
_cell.angle_alpha   90.00
_cell.angle_beta   90.00
_cell.angle_gamma   90.00
#
_symmetry.space_group_name_H-M   'P 1'
#
loop_
_entity.id
_entity.type
_entity.pdbx_description
1 polymer ?
#
loop_
_entity_poly.entity_id
_entity_poly.type
_entity_poly.pdbx_seq_one_letter_code
_entity_poly.pdbx_strand_id
1 'polypeptide(L)'
;MKRWLFVCMVVTLSLLAVSPALAHEDMGCAHDETTIASLRECVVHAREMGHIDNAGIARSLLSKLDAAQANLDRGKIDNAIDNLEDFVEQVQAQSGQHIDPMHAEHLIHHAHMVIAALSG
;
A
#
# COMPACT_ATOMS: atom_id res chain seq x y z
N MET A 1 13.59 -23.26 63.54
CA MET A 1 13.34 -23.05 63.00
C MET A 1 13.20 -22.71 61.91
N LYS A 2 12.91 -22.69 61.33
CA LYS A 2 12.76 -22.48 60.39
C LYS A 2 12.37 -22.04 59.49
N ARG A 3 12.27 -21.72 59.02
CA ARG A 3 11.95 -21.33 58.24
C ARG A 3 11.67 -21.17 57.24
N TRP A 4 11.46 -21.06 56.80
CA TRP A 4 11.05 -21.05 55.92
C TRP A 4 10.81 -20.65 55.07
N LEU A 5 10.96 -20.43 54.65
CA LEU A 5 10.94 -20.17 53.88
C LEU A 5 10.42 -20.16 52.94
N PHE A 6 9.89 -19.86 52.55
CA PHE A 6 9.34 -19.72 51.65
C PHE A 6 9.40 -19.04 50.85
N VAL A 7 9.77 -19.11 50.37
CA VAL A 7 9.95 -18.65 49.19
C VAL A 7 8.86 -18.78 48.35
N CYS A 8 8.22 -17.84 48.34
CA CYS A 8 7.32 -17.64 47.35
C CYS A 8 7.91 -17.32 46.13
N MET A 9 8.04 -18.23 45.46
CA MET A 9 8.36 -18.08 44.21
C MET A 9 7.23 -17.51 43.50
N VAL A 10 7.27 -16.37 43.38
CA VAL A 10 6.35 -15.71 42.59
C VAL A 10 6.75 -15.86 41.19
N VAL A 11 6.15 -16.74 40.64
CA VAL A 11 6.29 -16.81 39.24
C VAL A 11 5.43 -15.77 38.67
N THR A 12 6.04 -14.76 38.38
CA THR A 12 5.35 -13.80 37.63
C THR A 12 5.32 -14.28 36.24
N LEU A 13 4.23 -14.77 35.95
CA LEU A 13 4.00 -15.09 34.64
C LEU A 13 3.81 -13.86 33.88
N SER A 14 4.78 -13.48 33.23
CA SER A 14 4.62 -12.38 32.36
C SER A 14 3.90 -12.84 31.15
N LEU A 15 2.74 -12.44 31.10
CA LEU A 15 2.03 -12.69 30.04
C LEU A 15 2.30 -11.83 28.98
N LEU A 16 2.82 -12.27 28.00
CA LEU A 16 3.01 -11.52 26.85
C LEU A 16 1.81 -11.47 26.11
N ALA A 17 1.18 -10.47 26.23
CA ALA A 17 0.14 -10.19 25.35
C ALA A 17 0.68 -9.89 24.02
N VAL A 18 0.65 -10.80 23.24
CA VAL A 18 0.91 -10.52 21.90
C VAL A 18 -0.33 -9.98 21.34
N SER A 19 -0.37 -8.78 21.11
CA SER A 19 -1.44 -8.24 20.42
C SER A 19 -1.30 -8.63 19.01
N PRO A 20 -2.20 -9.24 18.49
CA PRO A 20 -2.19 -9.54 17.11
C PRO A 20 -2.39 -8.27 16.41
N ALA A 21 -1.52 -8.01 15.69
CA ALA A 21 -1.69 -6.98 14.79
C ALA A 21 -2.73 -7.39 13.88
N LEU A 22 -3.78 -6.80 14.00
CA LEU A 22 -4.72 -7.09 13.28
C LEU A 22 -4.75 -6.61 12.07
N ALA A 23 -4.69 -7.19 11.40
CA ALA A 23 -5.58 -7.31 10.55
C ALA A 23 -5.83 -6.32 9.51
N HIS A 24 -4.92 -5.57 9.24
CA HIS A 24 -5.00 -4.78 8.09
C HIS A 24 -4.15 -5.38 7.10
N GLU A 25 -4.03 -6.65 7.23
CA GLU A 25 -3.15 -7.28 6.45
C GLU A 25 -3.47 -7.26 5.08
N ASP A 26 -4.59 -6.90 4.74
CA ASP A 26 -4.90 -7.13 3.43
C ASP A 26 -4.28 -6.28 2.48
N MET A 27 -3.89 -5.14 2.86
CA MET A 27 -3.51 -4.20 1.86
C MET A 27 -2.05 -4.03 1.72
N GLY A 28 -1.27 -4.44 2.68
CA GLY A 28 0.17 -4.47 2.59
C GLY A 28 0.84 -3.19 2.13
N CYS A 29 0.13 -2.14 1.96
CA CYS A 29 0.71 -0.87 1.55
C CYS A 29 0.08 0.24 2.39
N ALA A 30 0.79 1.34 2.49
CA ALA A 30 0.35 2.44 3.33
C ALA A 30 -0.71 3.26 2.61
N HIS A 31 -1.95 2.97 2.92
CA HIS A 31 -3.06 3.63 2.24
C HIS A 31 -3.29 5.06 2.66
N ASP A 32 -2.76 5.45 3.78
CA ASP A 32 -2.95 6.79 4.29
C ASP A 32 -1.87 7.73 3.78
N GLU A 33 -0.89 7.26 3.07
CA GLU A 33 0.10 8.15 2.51
C GLU A 33 -0.30 8.57 1.11
N THR A 34 -0.39 9.86 0.90
CA THR A 34 -0.80 10.41 -0.39
C THR A 34 0.40 10.77 -1.24
N THR A 35 1.27 9.79 -1.47
CA THR A 35 2.48 9.98 -2.26
C THR A 35 2.51 8.99 -3.43
N ILE A 36 3.22 9.38 -4.48
CA ILE A 36 3.43 8.47 -5.63
C ILE A 36 4.19 7.23 -5.19
N ALA A 37 5.14 7.39 -4.25
CA ALA A 37 5.91 6.26 -3.75
C ALA A 37 5.01 5.24 -3.05
N SER A 38 4.07 5.67 -2.23
CA SER A 38 3.17 4.75 -1.56
C SER A 38 2.23 4.05 -2.54
N LEU A 39 1.76 4.76 -3.56
CA LEU A 39 0.94 4.16 -4.60
C LEU A 39 1.74 3.10 -5.38
N ARG A 40 3.01 3.39 -5.63
CA ARG A 40 3.90 2.45 -6.31
C ARG A 40 4.05 1.16 -5.50
N GLU A 41 4.23 1.28 -4.20
CA GLU A 41 4.32 0.12 -3.33
C GLU A 41 3.05 -0.72 -3.36
N CYS A 42 1.90 -0.07 -3.43
CA CYS A 42 0.62 -0.78 -3.53
C CYS A 42 0.53 -1.60 -4.83
N VAL A 43 1.04 -1.07 -5.93
CA VAL A 43 1.07 -1.82 -7.20
C VAL A 43 2.01 -3.02 -7.09
N VAL A 44 3.20 -2.84 -6.53
CA VAL A 44 4.16 -3.92 -6.35
C VAL A 44 3.56 -5.02 -5.46
N HIS A 45 2.96 -4.61 -4.35
CA HIS A 45 2.33 -5.56 -3.44
C HIS A 45 1.19 -6.33 -4.12
N ALA A 46 0.34 -5.62 -4.85
CA ALA A 46 -0.76 -6.26 -5.56
C ALA A 46 -0.26 -7.28 -6.57
N ARG A 47 0.87 -6.99 -7.22
CA ARG A 47 1.48 -7.94 -8.16
C ARG A 47 2.02 -9.16 -7.42
N GLU A 48 2.70 -8.95 -6.32
CA GLU A 48 3.28 -10.04 -5.54
C GLU A 48 2.21 -10.97 -4.97
N MET A 49 1.09 -10.40 -4.59
CA MET A 49 -0.02 -11.18 -4.01
C MET A 49 -0.93 -11.80 -5.07
N GLY A 50 -0.67 -11.53 -6.34
CA GLY A 50 -1.46 -12.12 -7.42
C GLY A 50 -2.72 -11.35 -7.79
N HIS A 51 -2.94 -10.20 -7.20
CA HIS A 51 -4.10 -9.38 -7.52
C HIS A 51 -3.95 -8.67 -8.87
N ILE A 52 -2.72 -8.58 -9.36
CA ILE A 52 -2.43 -8.20 -10.73
C ILE A 52 -1.75 -9.43 -11.33
N ASP A 53 -2.44 -10.10 -12.21
CA ASP A 53 -1.98 -11.40 -12.70
C ASP A 53 -1.14 -11.32 -13.98
N ASN A 54 -0.82 -10.13 -14.42
CA ASN A 54 -0.06 -9.93 -15.65
C ASN A 54 1.13 -9.01 -15.40
N ALA A 55 2.33 -9.54 -15.62
CA ALA A 55 3.55 -8.79 -15.36
C ALA A 55 3.70 -7.57 -16.26
N GLY A 56 3.20 -7.64 -17.49
CA GLY A 56 3.25 -6.51 -18.42
C GLY A 56 2.37 -5.36 -17.96
N ILE A 57 1.17 -5.68 -17.45
CA ILE A 57 0.27 -4.68 -16.91
C ILE A 57 0.91 -4.02 -15.68
N ALA A 58 1.47 -4.81 -14.78
CA ALA A 58 2.12 -4.27 -13.59
C ALA A 58 3.26 -3.33 -13.97
N ARG A 59 4.07 -3.73 -14.94
CA ARG A 59 5.18 -2.91 -15.41
C ARG A 59 4.71 -1.62 -16.04
N SER A 60 3.64 -1.67 -16.82
CA SER A 60 3.08 -0.49 -17.45
C SER A 60 2.55 0.49 -16.40
N LEU A 61 1.87 -0.02 -15.36
CA LEU A 61 1.39 0.81 -14.27
C LEU A 61 2.54 1.48 -13.53
N LEU A 62 3.59 0.72 -13.22
CA LEU A 62 4.76 1.26 -12.54
C LEU A 62 5.47 2.33 -13.38
N SER A 63 5.52 2.12 -14.70
CA SER A 63 6.12 3.09 -15.61
C SER A 63 5.38 4.42 -15.58
N LYS A 64 4.06 4.40 -15.48
CA LYS A 64 3.26 5.63 -15.36
C LYS A 64 3.53 6.36 -14.05
N LEU A 65 3.70 5.61 -12.98
CA LEU A 65 4.02 6.20 -11.68
C LEU A 65 5.43 6.77 -11.66
N ASP A 66 6.38 6.08 -12.30
CA ASP A 66 7.76 6.58 -12.41
C ASP A 66 7.79 7.87 -13.22
N ALA A 67 7.00 7.96 -14.29
CA ALA A 67 6.90 9.18 -15.10
C ALA A 67 6.28 10.31 -14.28
N ALA A 68 5.25 10.00 -13.49
CA ALA A 68 4.62 10.99 -12.62
C ALA A 68 5.63 11.54 -11.61
N GLN A 69 6.40 10.64 -10.99
CA GLN A 69 7.40 11.06 -10.01
C GLN A 69 8.48 11.93 -10.66
N ALA A 70 8.95 11.54 -11.86
CA ALA A 70 9.96 12.31 -12.57
C ALA A 70 9.45 13.71 -12.90
N ASN A 71 8.18 13.84 -13.30
CA ASN A 71 7.60 15.15 -13.57
C ASN A 71 7.45 15.98 -12.30
N LEU A 72 7.05 15.34 -11.21
CA LEU A 72 6.94 16.02 -9.93
C LEU A 72 8.29 16.54 -9.47
N ASP A 73 9.35 15.75 -9.64
CA ASP A 73 10.70 16.13 -9.25
C ASP A 73 11.21 17.35 -10.04
N ARG A 74 10.66 17.56 -11.24
CA ARG A 74 11.02 18.72 -12.07
C ARG A 74 10.08 19.88 -11.83
N GLY A 75 9.16 19.79 -10.91
CA GLY A 75 8.18 20.82 -10.64
C GLY A 75 7.05 20.89 -11.66
N LYS A 76 6.92 19.86 -12.52
CA LYS A 76 5.86 19.83 -13.51
C LYS A 76 4.65 19.11 -12.96
N ILE A 77 3.95 19.77 -12.07
CA ILE A 77 2.84 19.14 -11.34
C ILE A 77 1.72 18.71 -12.26
N ASP A 78 1.36 19.55 -13.23
CA ASP A 78 0.28 19.20 -14.15
C ASP A 78 0.59 17.95 -14.95
N ASN A 79 1.83 17.81 -15.39
CA ASN A 79 2.25 16.60 -16.12
C ASN A 79 2.23 15.37 -15.22
N ALA A 80 2.61 15.55 -13.96
CA ALA A 80 2.55 14.45 -12.99
C ALA A 80 1.10 14.00 -12.80
N ILE A 81 0.17 14.94 -12.71
CA ILE A 81 -1.25 14.63 -12.57
C ILE A 81 -1.74 13.89 -13.81
N ASP A 82 -1.36 14.33 -15.00
CA ASP A 82 -1.75 13.65 -16.24
C ASP A 82 -1.27 12.20 -16.24
N ASN A 83 -0.05 11.95 -15.79
CA ASN A 83 0.46 10.59 -15.70
C ASN A 83 -0.35 9.75 -14.69
N LEU A 84 -0.77 10.36 -13.59
CA LEU A 84 -1.60 9.67 -12.61
C LEU A 84 -3.01 9.37 -13.15
N GLU A 85 -3.54 10.28 -13.96
CA GLU A 85 -4.83 10.04 -14.61
C GLU A 85 -4.72 8.90 -15.61
N ASP A 86 -3.62 8.83 -16.36
CA ASP A 86 -3.36 7.71 -17.26
C ASP A 86 -3.26 6.38 -16.48
N PHE A 87 -2.66 6.44 -15.30
CA PHE A 87 -2.61 5.29 -14.42
C PHE A 87 -4.03 4.84 -14.03
N VAL A 88 -4.88 5.78 -13.63
CA VAL A 88 -6.27 5.49 -13.26
C VAL A 88 -7.01 4.85 -14.42
N GLU A 89 -6.86 5.41 -15.62
CA GLU A 89 -7.53 4.87 -16.80
C GLU A 89 -7.11 3.45 -17.09
N GLN A 90 -5.83 3.14 -16.96
CA GLN A 90 -5.34 1.80 -17.20
C GLN A 90 -5.85 0.82 -16.13
N VAL A 91 -5.87 1.23 -14.87
CA VAL A 91 -6.41 0.38 -13.80
C VAL A 91 -7.88 0.09 -14.05
N GLN A 92 -8.65 1.11 -14.45
CA GLN A 92 -10.06 0.92 -14.79
C GLN A 92 -10.25 -0.05 -15.94
N ALA A 93 -9.44 0.08 -16.99
CA ALA A 93 -9.54 -0.78 -18.16
C ALA A 93 -9.18 -2.23 -17.82
N GLN A 94 -8.33 -2.46 -16.85
CA GLN A 94 -7.90 -3.81 -16.50
C GLN A 94 -8.65 -4.41 -15.30
N SER A 95 -9.54 -3.65 -14.70
CA SER A 95 -10.35 -4.14 -13.58
C SER A 95 -11.22 -5.30 -14.05
N GLY A 96 -11.15 -6.41 -13.34
CA GLY A 96 -11.89 -7.60 -13.69
C GLY A 96 -11.25 -8.43 -14.79
N GLN A 97 -10.18 -7.96 -15.40
CA GLN A 97 -9.45 -8.72 -16.40
C GLN A 97 -8.12 -9.21 -15.86
N HIS A 98 -7.20 -8.31 -15.62
CA HIS A 98 -5.89 -8.63 -15.08
C HIS A 98 -5.65 -8.04 -13.70
N ILE A 99 -6.60 -7.23 -13.21
CA ILE A 99 -6.55 -6.67 -11.86
C ILE A 99 -7.83 -7.05 -11.15
N ASP A 100 -7.69 -7.61 -9.96
CA ASP A 100 -8.84 -7.92 -9.12
C ASP A 100 -9.67 -6.65 -8.91
N PRO A 101 -11.00 -6.70 -9.09
CA PRO A 101 -11.82 -5.49 -9.01
C PRO A 101 -11.71 -4.71 -7.71
N MET A 102 -11.62 -5.39 -6.59
CA MET A 102 -11.48 -4.72 -5.30
C MET A 102 -10.16 -3.97 -5.20
N HIS A 103 -9.08 -4.59 -5.70
CA HIS A 103 -7.78 -3.95 -5.70
C HIS A 103 -7.73 -2.82 -6.72
N ALA A 104 -8.43 -2.95 -7.84
CA ALA A 104 -8.53 -1.86 -8.81
C ALA A 104 -9.18 -0.64 -8.16
N GLU A 105 -10.26 -0.83 -7.40
CA GLU A 105 -10.90 0.28 -6.71
C GLU A 105 -9.96 0.95 -5.72
N HIS A 106 -9.20 0.16 -4.97
CA HIS A 106 -8.26 0.70 -4.01
C HIS A 106 -7.15 1.50 -4.68
N LEU A 107 -6.62 1.00 -5.77
CA LEU A 107 -5.56 1.69 -6.51
C LEU A 107 -6.09 3.01 -7.10
N ILE A 108 -7.31 2.98 -7.63
CA ILE A 108 -7.94 4.17 -8.19
C ILE A 108 -8.18 5.22 -7.11
N HIS A 109 -8.73 4.78 -5.98
CA HIS A 109 -8.99 5.69 -4.86
C HIS A 109 -7.69 6.31 -4.35
N HIS A 110 -6.66 5.49 -4.18
CA HIS A 110 -5.36 5.97 -3.71
C HIS A 110 -4.77 6.98 -4.71
N ALA A 111 -4.85 6.68 -6.01
CA ALA A 111 -4.37 7.59 -7.04
C ALA A 111 -5.09 8.93 -6.98
N HIS A 112 -6.41 8.91 -6.78
CA HIS A 112 -7.17 10.15 -6.66
C HIS A 112 -6.77 10.96 -5.42
N MET A 113 -6.43 10.30 -4.34
CA MET A 113 -5.92 10.99 -3.15
C MET A 113 -4.58 11.65 -3.41
N VAL A 114 -3.71 10.98 -4.17
CA VAL A 114 -2.43 11.58 -4.55
C VAL A 114 -2.65 12.78 -5.46
N ILE A 115 -3.52 12.66 -6.44
CA ILE A 115 -3.85 13.77 -7.34
C ILE A 115 -4.38 14.96 -6.55
N ALA A 116 -5.28 14.71 -5.61
CA ALA A 116 -5.85 15.77 -4.78
C ALA A 116 -4.76 16.45 -3.96
N ALA A 117 -3.82 15.69 -3.42
CA ALA A 117 -2.71 16.26 -2.65
C ALA A 117 -1.80 17.13 -3.51
N LEU A 118 -1.59 16.75 -4.78
CA LEU A 118 -0.78 17.54 -5.69
C LEU A 118 -1.51 18.78 -6.18
N SER A 119 -2.81 18.74 -6.25
CA SER A 119 -3.62 19.85 -6.74
C SER A 119 -3.88 20.92 -5.69
N GLY A 120 -3.67 20.57 -4.43
CA GLY A 120 -3.93 21.47 -3.34
C GLY A 120 -2.76 22.34 -3.06
#